data_c5e93536f694d2d2de30aca2094adfd1
#
_entry.id   c5e93536f694d2d2de30aca2094adfd1
#
_cell.length_a   1.000
_cell.length_b   1.000
_cell.length_c   1.000
_cell.angle_alpha   90.00
_cell.angle_beta   90.00
_cell.angle_gamma   90.00
#
_symmetry.space_group_name_H-M   'P 1'
#
loop_
_entity.id
_entity.type
_entity.pdbx_description
1 polymer ?
#
loop_
_entity_poly.entity_id
_entity_poly.type
_entity_poly.pdbx_seq_one_letter_code
_entity_poly.pdbx_strand_id
1 'polypeptide(L)'
;INTELLKEIVLDLKRAGKTIIFSTHQMEVAERICDDICLLNRAQKVFEGSLREIKRSFGRNSVAIRCEGGDGVLDDPALVSKLVRHADEAQALLASGADAQVLLKRLLNAGAVIGKFEMVEPSLNDIFITKVTESA
;
A
#
# COMPACT_ATOMS: atom_id res chain seq x y z
N ILE A 1 -0.81 19.43 -16.74
CA ILE A 1 -0.03 18.49 -17.57
C ILE A 1 -0.80 17.18 -17.56
N ASN A 2 -1.04 16.63 -18.76
CA ASN A 2 -1.69 15.34 -18.88
C ASN A 2 -0.76 14.24 -18.37
N THR A 3 -1.08 13.67 -17.21
CA THR A 3 -0.27 12.67 -16.52
C THR A 3 -0.09 11.41 -17.38
N GLU A 4 -1.07 11.05 -18.20
CA GLU A 4 -0.97 9.90 -19.10
C GLU A 4 0.06 10.15 -20.22
N LEU A 5 0.06 11.34 -20.81
CA LEU A 5 1.06 11.70 -21.83
C LEU A 5 2.48 11.71 -21.26
N LEU A 6 2.66 12.26 -20.06
CA LEU A 6 3.96 12.22 -19.37
C LEU A 6 4.42 10.78 -19.16
N LYS A 7 3.53 9.92 -18.70
CA LYS A 7 3.81 8.50 -18.48
C LYS A 7 4.23 7.79 -19.77
N GLU A 8 3.54 8.02 -20.88
CA GLU A 8 3.89 7.44 -22.19
C GLU A 8 5.31 7.86 -22.62
N ILE A 9 5.61 9.15 -22.53
CA ILE A 9 6.94 9.68 -22.89
C ILE A 9 8.04 9.05 -22.01
N VAL A 10 7.81 8.97 -20.71
CA VAL A 10 8.78 8.37 -19.76
C VAL A 10 9.00 6.89 -20.07
N LEU A 11 7.94 6.14 -20.36
CA LEU A 11 8.03 4.73 -20.72
C LEU A 11 8.77 4.51 -22.04
N ASP A 12 8.58 5.36 -23.03
CA ASP A 12 9.27 5.28 -24.32
C ASP A 12 10.75 5.58 -24.17
N LEU A 13 11.12 6.59 -23.40
CA LEU A 13 12.50 6.90 -23.08
C LEU A 13 13.18 5.76 -22.30
N LYS A 14 12.45 5.15 -21.37
CA LYS A 14 12.91 3.99 -20.62
C LYS A 14 13.18 2.78 -21.53
N ARG A 15 12.26 2.48 -22.46
CA ARG A 15 12.44 1.43 -23.47
C ARG A 15 13.63 1.71 -24.38
N ALA A 16 13.95 2.98 -24.64
CA ALA A 16 15.13 3.41 -25.36
C ALA A 16 16.44 3.36 -24.54
N GLY A 17 16.40 2.80 -23.33
CA GLY A 17 17.56 2.62 -22.45
C GLY A 17 18.03 3.90 -21.76
N LYS A 18 17.20 4.94 -21.69
CA LYS A 18 17.54 6.20 -21.02
C LYS A 18 17.36 6.09 -19.51
N THR A 19 18.29 6.67 -18.75
CA THR A 19 18.12 6.91 -17.31
C THR A 19 17.37 8.21 -17.10
N ILE A 20 16.28 8.15 -16.32
CA ILE A 20 15.39 9.28 -16.10
C ILE A 20 15.32 9.53 -14.60
N ILE A 21 15.53 10.77 -14.20
CA ILE A 21 15.27 11.22 -12.82
C ILE A 21 13.98 12.03 -12.84
N PHE A 22 13.02 11.61 -12.04
CA PHE A 22 11.71 12.20 -11.93
C PHE A 22 11.42 12.58 -10.48
N SER A 23 11.04 13.83 -10.25
CA SER A 23 10.67 14.32 -8.92
C SER A 23 9.18 14.62 -8.87
N THR A 24 8.49 14.08 -7.89
CA THR A 24 7.06 14.27 -7.66
C THR A 24 6.71 14.13 -6.19
N HIS A 25 5.63 14.76 -5.77
CA HIS A 25 4.99 14.50 -4.49
C HIS A 25 3.77 13.56 -4.62
N GLN A 26 3.45 13.14 -5.84
CA GLN A 26 2.35 12.24 -6.11
C GLN A 26 2.86 10.79 -6.07
N MET A 27 2.65 10.13 -4.93
CA MET A 27 3.13 8.75 -4.69
C MET A 27 2.60 7.75 -5.72
N GLU A 28 1.35 7.90 -6.14
CA GLU A 28 0.73 7.03 -7.15
C GLU A 28 1.42 7.14 -8.52
N VAL A 29 1.88 8.34 -8.89
CA VAL A 29 2.61 8.56 -10.15
C VAL A 29 3.99 7.92 -10.05
N ALA A 30 4.71 8.13 -8.94
CA ALA A 30 6.00 7.50 -8.71
C ALA A 30 5.89 5.97 -8.74
N GLU A 31 4.88 5.42 -8.09
CA GLU A 31 4.63 3.97 -8.03
C GLU A 31 4.39 3.34 -9.41
N ARG A 32 3.82 4.08 -10.35
CA ARG A 32 3.53 3.58 -11.70
C ARG A 32 4.70 3.70 -12.68
N ILE A 33 5.60 4.67 -12.46
CA ILE A 33 6.63 5.04 -13.45
C ILE A 33 8.02 4.59 -13.02
N CYS A 34 8.34 4.69 -11.73
CA CYS A 34 9.69 4.49 -11.21
C CYS A 34 10.01 3.01 -10.96
N ASP A 35 11.25 2.63 -11.25
CA ASP A 35 11.82 1.33 -10.83
C ASP A 35 12.46 1.44 -9.45
N ASP A 36 13.22 2.52 -9.26
CA ASP A 36 13.88 2.86 -8.01
C ASP A 36 13.32 4.18 -7.50
N ILE A 37 13.27 4.32 -6.19
CA ILE A 37 12.77 5.52 -5.54
C ILE A 37 13.72 5.97 -4.44
N CYS A 38 13.78 7.28 -4.24
CA CYS A 38 14.39 7.89 -3.08
C CYS A 38 13.35 8.81 -2.44
N LEU A 39 12.93 8.49 -1.24
CA LEU A 39 11.95 9.28 -0.51
C LEU A 39 12.65 10.27 0.42
N LEU A 40 12.27 11.53 0.27
CA LEU A 40 12.76 12.63 1.10
C LEU A 40 11.63 13.17 1.97
N ASN A 41 11.92 13.39 3.25
CA ASN A 41 11.03 14.08 4.19
C ASN A 41 11.85 15.04 5.04
N ARG A 42 11.42 16.31 5.11
CA ARG A 42 12.12 17.36 5.89
C ARG A 42 13.62 17.43 5.59
N ALA A 43 13.98 17.39 4.31
CA ALA A 43 15.37 17.38 3.80
C ALA A 43 16.21 16.17 4.25
N GLN A 44 15.59 15.13 4.77
CA GLN A 44 16.26 13.88 5.13
C GLN A 44 15.79 12.74 4.22
N LYS A 45 16.72 11.86 3.87
CA LYS A 45 16.41 10.64 3.17
C LYS A 45 15.74 9.66 4.13
N VAL A 46 14.51 9.26 3.82
CA VAL A 46 13.73 8.30 4.61
C VAL A 46 14.08 6.88 4.19
N PHE A 47 14.07 6.62 2.88
CA PHE A 47 14.53 5.38 2.28
C PHE A 47 14.87 5.57 0.81
N GLU A 48 15.63 4.63 0.25
CA GLU A 48 15.95 4.54 -1.18
C GLU A 48 16.09 3.09 -1.60
N GLY A 49 15.89 2.81 -2.87
CA GLY A 49 16.10 1.52 -3.50
C GLY A 49 15.01 1.14 -4.46
N SER A 50 15.03 -0.12 -4.88
CA SER A 50 14.02 -0.68 -5.77
C SER A 50 12.63 -0.59 -5.15
N LEU A 51 11.70 0.02 -5.87
CA LEU A 51 10.28 0.12 -5.44
C LEU A 51 9.71 -1.26 -5.10
N ARG A 52 10.04 -2.26 -5.90
CA ARG A 52 9.60 -3.64 -5.70
C ARG A 52 10.13 -4.23 -4.39
N GLU A 53 11.42 -4.01 -4.08
CA GLU A 53 12.03 -4.51 -2.85
C GLU A 53 11.50 -3.77 -1.62
N ILE A 54 11.31 -2.46 -1.73
CA ILE A 54 10.71 -1.65 -0.67
C ILE A 54 9.31 -2.17 -0.37
N LYS A 55 8.44 -2.30 -1.36
CA LYS A 55 7.08 -2.82 -1.17
C LYS A 55 7.09 -4.22 -0.56
N ARG A 56 7.99 -5.08 -1.02
CA ARG A 56 8.16 -6.44 -0.48
C ARG A 56 8.63 -6.45 0.98
N SER A 57 9.53 -5.53 1.36
CA SER A 57 10.05 -5.45 2.73
C SER A 57 8.98 -5.04 3.75
N PHE A 58 7.97 -4.28 3.31
CA PHE A 58 6.79 -3.96 4.12
C PHE A 58 5.77 -5.10 4.19
N GLY A 59 6.00 -6.17 3.43
CA GLY A 59 5.24 -7.40 3.46
C GLY A 59 3.86 -7.30 2.81
N ARG A 60 3.21 -8.46 2.69
CA ARG A 60 1.80 -8.57 2.28
C ARG A 60 0.91 -8.53 3.53
N ASN A 61 1.02 -7.46 4.29
CA ASN A 61 0.28 -7.30 5.54
C ASN A 61 -1.01 -6.51 5.36
N SER A 62 -1.37 -6.18 4.13
CA SER A 62 -2.63 -5.51 3.82
C SER A 62 -3.62 -6.47 3.17
N VAL A 63 -4.87 -6.35 3.56
CA VAL A 63 -5.97 -7.15 3.02
C VAL A 63 -7.05 -6.21 2.50
N ALA A 64 -7.44 -6.35 1.26
CA ALA A 64 -8.63 -5.72 0.70
C ALA A 64 -9.84 -6.61 1.01
N ILE A 65 -10.85 -6.05 1.69
CA ILE A 65 -11.99 -6.77 2.21
C ILE A 65 -13.28 -6.08 1.77
N ARG A 66 -14.20 -6.85 1.20
CA ARG A 66 -15.58 -6.45 1.02
C ARG A 66 -16.44 -7.49 1.70
N CYS A 67 -17.15 -7.08 2.74
CA CYS A 67 -18.04 -7.96 3.49
C CYS A 67 -19.25 -7.20 4.01
N GLU A 68 -20.29 -7.94 4.25
CA GLU A 68 -21.47 -7.48 4.98
C GLU A 68 -21.48 -8.09 6.39
N GLY A 69 -21.54 -7.26 7.40
CA GLY A 69 -21.40 -7.68 8.79
C GLY A 69 -19.95 -7.92 9.22
N GLY A 70 -19.74 -8.30 10.48
CA GLY A 70 -18.41 -8.57 11.04
C GLY A 70 -17.59 -7.32 11.37
N ASP A 71 -18.19 -6.13 11.40
CA ASP A 71 -17.48 -4.85 11.61
C ASP A 71 -16.63 -4.82 12.88
N GLY A 72 -17.09 -5.39 13.98
CA GLY A 72 -16.33 -5.44 15.23
C GLY A 72 -15.02 -6.25 15.13
N VAL A 73 -14.92 -7.15 14.17
CA VAL A 73 -13.67 -7.93 13.93
C VAL A 73 -12.60 -7.06 13.28
N LEU A 74 -12.99 -6.17 12.38
CA LEU A 74 -12.07 -5.25 11.71
C LEU A 74 -11.58 -4.13 12.64
N ASP A 75 -12.27 -3.91 13.73
CA ASP A 75 -11.91 -2.92 14.75
C ASP A 75 -11.05 -3.52 15.88
N ASP A 76 -10.74 -4.82 15.84
CA ASP A 76 -9.87 -5.50 16.81
C ASP A 76 -8.41 -5.12 16.57
N PRO A 77 -7.77 -4.35 17.49
CA PRO A 77 -6.39 -3.90 17.33
C PRO A 77 -5.36 -5.05 17.38
N ALA A 78 -5.75 -6.22 17.89
CA ALA A 78 -4.89 -7.41 17.86
C ALA A 78 -4.76 -8.02 16.47
N LEU A 79 -5.71 -7.74 15.58
CA LEU A 79 -5.73 -8.26 14.21
C LEU A 79 -5.43 -7.17 13.17
N VAL A 80 -5.97 -5.97 13.37
CA VAL A 80 -5.89 -4.86 12.42
C VAL A 80 -5.28 -3.65 13.10
N SER A 81 -4.12 -3.22 12.62
CA SER A 81 -3.42 -2.02 13.13
C SER A 81 -3.96 -0.73 12.52
N LYS A 82 -4.45 -0.79 11.28
CA LYS A 82 -5.02 0.35 10.57
C LYS A 82 -6.12 -0.13 9.63
N LEU A 83 -7.23 0.57 9.62
CA LEU A 83 -8.36 0.31 8.73
C LEU A 83 -8.67 1.57 7.91
N VAL A 84 -8.70 1.44 6.60
CA VAL A 84 -9.17 2.47 5.68
C VAL A 84 -10.43 1.96 5.00
N ARG A 85 -11.54 2.70 5.16
CA ARG A 85 -12.82 2.34 4.53
C ARG A 85 -13.01 3.18 3.26
N HIS A 86 -13.30 2.51 2.18
CA HIS A 86 -13.81 3.08 0.94
C HIS A 86 -15.32 2.77 0.84
N ALA A 87 -15.99 3.26 -0.21
CA ALA A 87 -17.45 3.18 -0.31
C ALA A 87 -18.02 1.76 -0.06
N ASP A 88 -17.40 0.74 -0.64
CA ASP A 88 -17.85 -0.67 -0.61
C ASP A 88 -16.74 -1.66 -0.23
N GLU A 89 -15.54 -1.17 0.03
CA GLU A 89 -14.36 -1.99 0.33
C GLU A 89 -13.57 -1.37 1.49
N ALA A 90 -13.04 -2.20 2.36
CA ALA A 90 -12.10 -1.79 3.39
C ALA A 90 -10.71 -2.34 3.10
N GLN A 91 -9.69 -1.55 3.36
CA GLN A 91 -8.31 -2.01 3.36
C GLN A 91 -7.82 -2.08 4.81
N ALA A 92 -7.49 -3.27 5.24
CA ALA A 92 -6.99 -3.55 6.57
C ALA A 92 -5.49 -3.81 6.54
N LEU A 93 -4.72 -3.02 7.28
CA LEU A 93 -3.32 -3.33 7.58
C LEU A 93 -3.30 -4.22 8.82
N LEU A 94 -2.76 -5.41 8.68
CA LEU A 94 -2.68 -6.38 9.77
C LEU A 94 -1.74 -5.88 10.88
N ALA A 95 -2.06 -6.20 12.11
CA ALA A 95 -1.19 -5.98 13.25
C ALA A 95 0.08 -6.85 13.15
N SER A 96 1.14 -6.44 13.83
CA SER A 96 2.39 -7.22 13.86
C SER A 96 2.14 -8.63 14.40
N GLY A 97 2.51 -9.64 13.60
CA GLY A 97 2.29 -11.04 13.94
C GLY A 97 0.88 -11.56 13.68
N ALA A 98 -0.04 -10.73 13.22
CA ALA A 98 -1.39 -11.16 12.84
C ALA A 98 -1.36 -11.89 11.48
N ASP A 99 -2.22 -12.90 11.36
CA ASP A 99 -2.36 -13.71 10.16
C ASP A 99 -3.70 -13.41 9.47
N ALA A 100 -3.63 -13.16 8.16
CA ALA A 100 -4.81 -12.93 7.33
C ALA A 100 -5.82 -14.08 7.39
N GLN A 101 -5.35 -15.32 7.53
CA GLN A 101 -6.23 -16.48 7.66
C GLN A 101 -7.00 -16.47 8.98
N VAL A 102 -6.37 -15.97 10.05
CA VAL A 102 -7.05 -15.79 11.34
C VAL A 102 -8.11 -14.69 11.24
N LEU A 103 -7.79 -13.59 10.57
CA LEU A 103 -8.76 -12.51 10.31
C LEU A 103 -9.97 -13.02 9.52
N LEU A 104 -9.72 -13.77 8.43
CA LEU A 104 -10.78 -14.35 7.60
C LEU A 104 -11.69 -15.29 8.43
N LYS A 105 -11.09 -16.18 9.22
CA LYS A 105 -11.85 -17.10 10.09
C LYS A 105 -12.69 -16.35 11.12
N ARG A 106 -12.15 -15.29 11.72
CA ARG A 106 -12.89 -14.45 12.67
C ARG A 106 -14.09 -13.75 12.04
N LEU A 107 -13.91 -13.23 10.81
CA LEU A 107 -15.01 -12.63 10.04
C LEU A 107 -16.12 -13.64 9.76
N LEU A 108 -15.77 -14.82 9.30
CA LEU A 108 -16.73 -15.90 9.02
C LEU A 108 -17.46 -16.34 10.30
N ASN A 109 -16.74 -16.51 11.41
CA ASN A 109 -17.33 -16.89 12.70
C ASN A 109 -18.25 -15.81 13.28
N ALA A 110 -18.00 -14.55 12.95
CA ALA A 110 -18.86 -13.42 13.30
C ALA A 110 -20.09 -13.26 12.38
N GLY A 111 -20.27 -14.20 11.43
CA GLY A 111 -21.41 -14.20 10.51
C GLY A 111 -21.24 -13.23 9.32
N ALA A 112 -20.05 -12.75 9.05
CA ALA A 112 -19.80 -11.89 7.90
C ALA A 112 -20.00 -12.66 6.59
N VAL A 113 -20.65 -12.01 5.63
CA VAL A 113 -20.76 -12.49 4.25
C VAL A 113 -19.63 -11.86 3.44
N ILE A 114 -18.66 -12.67 3.01
CA ILE A 114 -17.45 -12.21 2.36
C ILE A 114 -17.67 -12.15 0.84
N GLY A 115 -17.63 -10.94 0.29
CA GLY A 115 -17.66 -10.69 -1.15
C GLY A 115 -16.27 -10.62 -1.78
N LYS A 116 -15.25 -10.18 -1.01
CA LYS A 116 -13.86 -10.12 -1.43
C LYS A 116 -12.94 -10.24 -0.21
N PHE A 117 -11.87 -11.01 -0.35
CA PHE A 117 -10.77 -11.06 0.62
C PHE A 117 -9.48 -11.33 -0.15
N GLU A 118 -8.65 -10.32 -0.29
CA GLU A 118 -7.46 -10.36 -1.14
C GLU A 118 -6.26 -9.77 -0.40
N MET A 119 -5.16 -10.53 -0.37
CA MET A 119 -3.88 -10.00 0.10
C MET A 119 -3.36 -8.99 -0.92
N VAL A 120 -3.17 -7.75 -0.49
CA VAL A 120 -2.66 -6.67 -1.34
C VAL A 120 -1.32 -6.17 -0.83
N GLU A 121 -0.47 -5.76 -1.75
CA GLU A 121 0.76 -5.08 -1.38
C GLU A 121 0.42 -3.65 -0.94
N PRO A 122 1.11 -3.11 0.08
CA PRO A 122 0.90 -1.74 0.52
C PRO A 122 1.23 -0.76 -0.62
N SER A 123 0.47 0.32 -0.72
CA SER A 123 0.80 1.41 -1.63
C SER A 123 2.05 2.15 -1.14
N LEU A 124 2.74 2.84 -2.04
CA LEU A 124 3.87 3.69 -1.68
C LEU A 124 3.45 4.78 -0.67
N ASN A 125 2.23 5.27 -0.78
CA ASN A 125 1.67 6.23 0.17
C ASN A 125 1.50 5.64 1.58
N ASP A 126 1.03 4.40 1.70
CA ASP A 126 0.90 3.72 3.01
C ASP A 126 2.26 3.49 3.65
N ILE A 127 3.24 3.09 2.85
CA ILE A 127 4.64 2.93 3.28
C ILE A 127 5.20 4.25 3.79
N PHE A 128 4.98 5.36 3.04
CA PHE A 128 5.41 6.69 3.44
C PHE A 128 4.82 7.10 4.79
N ILE A 129 3.49 6.99 4.93
CA ILE A 129 2.80 7.37 6.17
C ILE A 129 3.35 6.56 7.35
N THR A 130 3.53 5.26 7.17
CA THR A 130 4.08 4.38 8.21
C THR A 130 5.47 4.83 8.63
N LYS A 131 6.38 5.07 7.68
CA LYS A 131 7.76 5.47 7.97
C LYS A 131 7.87 6.84 8.62
N VAL A 132 7.09 7.80 8.17
CA VAL A 132 7.10 9.15 8.75
C VAL A 132 6.54 9.14 10.17
N THR A 133 5.53 8.30 10.44
CA THR A 133 4.95 8.17 11.77
C THR A 133 5.90 7.44 12.74
N GLU A 134 6.64 6.43 12.27
CA GLU A 134 7.67 5.75 13.08
C GLU A 134 8.87 6.63 13.41
N SER A 135 9.15 7.65 12.58
CA SER A 135 10.28 8.58 12.73
C SER A 135 9.93 9.85 13.52
N ALA A 136 8.68 10.01 13.89
CA ALA A 136 8.19 11.15 14.67
C ALA A 136 8.16 10.83 16.17
#